data_3943c35c386748eb9b936f89a70fb837
#
_entry.id   3943c35c386748eb9b936f89a70fb837
#
_cell.length_a   1.000
_cell.length_b   1.000
_cell.length_c   1.000
_cell.angle_alpha   90.00
_cell.angle_beta   90.00
_cell.angle_gamma   90.00
#
_symmetry.space_group_name_H-M   'P 1'
#
loop_
_entity.id
_entity.type
_entity.pdbx_description
1 polymer ?
#
loop_
_entity_poly.entity_id
_entity_poly.type
_entity_poly.pdbx_seq_one_letter_code
_entity_poly.pdbx_strand_id
1 'polypeptide(L)'
;MESSEKIVVIFCTIPASESEAMARALVERRLVACVNVIPVYSYYRWNGEFCSEPEHLLIAKTKRSMAEATIAAIKSLHSYEVPEIIAVPVIAGYAPYLAWVHAETKDEV
;
A
#
# COMPACT_ATOMS: atom_id res chain seq x y z
N MET A 1 -6.13 -23.71 -8.42
CA MET A 1 -6.31 -23.23 -8.42
C MET A 1 -6.22 -22.29 -8.45
N GLU A 2 -6.23 -21.97 -8.62
CA GLU A 2 -6.09 -21.14 -8.61
C GLU A 2 -6.18 -20.52 -8.02
N SER A 3 -5.92 -20.37 -8.55
CA SER A 3 -5.68 -19.55 -7.49
C SER A 3 -6.84 -18.84 -6.98
N SER A 4 -7.23 -19.16 -5.86
CA SER A 4 -8.31 -18.45 -5.24
C SER A 4 -7.81 -17.35 -4.33
N GLU A 5 -6.52 -17.07 -4.37
CA GLU A 5 -5.96 -16.01 -3.53
C GLU A 5 -6.53 -14.68 -3.95
N LYS A 6 -7.10 -13.94 -2.99
CA LYS A 6 -7.65 -12.63 -3.26
C LYS A 6 -6.56 -11.58 -3.32
N ILE A 7 -6.79 -10.57 -4.13
CA ILE A 7 -5.89 -9.44 -4.25
C ILE A 7 -6.51 -8.25 -3.52
N VAL A 8 -5.67 -7.45 -2.90
CA VAL A 8 -6.09 -6.23 -2.23
C VAL A 8 -5.26 -5.06 -2.73
N VAL A 9 -5.82 -3.86 -2.58
CA VAL A 9 -5.10 -2.62 -2.85
C VAL A 9 -4.94 -1.91 -1.51
N ILE A 10 -3.71 -1.53 -1.20
CA ILE A 10 -3.41 -0.83 0.03
C ILE A 10 -3.13 0.63 -0.30
N PHE A 11 -3.84 1.52 0.36
CA PHE A 11 -3.64 2.96 0.22
C PHE A 11 -2.89 3.49 1.43
N CYS A 12 -1.94 4.38 1.17
CA CYS A 12 -1.18 5.03 2.23
C CYS A 12 -0.81 6.43 1.78
N THR A 13 -1.10 7.44 2.60
CA THR A 13 -0.59 8.78 2.32
C THR A 13 0.69 9.00 3.08
N ILE A 14 1.62 9.73 2.48
CA ILE A 14 2.98 9.84 2.99
C ILE A 14 3.58 11.16 2.49
N PRO A 15 4.50 11.77 3.25
CA PRO A 15 5.20 12.94 2.71
C PRO A 15 5.88 12.61 1.40
N ALA A 16 5.83 13.56 0.46
CA ALA A 16 6.39 13.34 -0.86
C ALA A 16 7.85 12.90 -0.80
N SER A 17 8.60 13.44 0.15
CA SER A 17 10.04 13.15 0.26
C SER A 17 10.32 11.70 0.71
N GLU A 18 9.32 11.00 1.23
CA GLU A 18 9.51 9.63 1.73
C GLU A 18 8.90 8.58 0.82
N SER A 19 8.17 9.00 -0.22
CA SER A 19 7.38 8.05 -1.00
C SER A 19 8.24 7.08 -1.80
N GLU A 20 9.34 7.55 -2.39
CA GLU A 20 10.17 6.66 -3.19
C GLU A 20 10.81 5.58 -2.35
N ALA A 21 11.36 5.95 -1.20
CA ALA A 21 12.00 4.96 -0.32
C ALA A 21 11.01 3.93 0.17
N MET A 22 9.80 4.38 0.52
CA MET A 22 8.77 3.45 0.96
C MET A 22 8.36 2.50 -0.16
N ALA A 23 8.08 3.05 -1.35
CA ALA A 23 7.65 2.21 -2.47
C ALA A 23 8.74 1.19 -2.82
N ARG A 24 9.99 1.64 -2.86
CA ARG A 24 11.11 0.74 -3.18
C ARG A 24 11.23 -0.37 -2.14
N ALA A 25 11.14 -0.03 -0.86
CA ALA A 25 11.27 -1.04 0.19
C ALA A 25 10.18 -2.10 0.09
N LEU A 26 8.96 -1.69 -0.18
CA LEU A 26 7.84 -2.64 -0.24
C LEU A 26 7.98 -3.59 -1.43
N VAL A 27 8.41 -3.06 -2.58
CA VAL A 27 8.57 -3.88 -3.77
C VAL A 27 9.79 -4.80 -3.63
N GLU A 28 10.92 -4.27 -3.14
CA GLU A 28 12.14 -5.07 -3.03
C GLU A 28 11.99 -6.19 -2.02
N ARG A 29 11.20 -5.95 -0.97
CA ARG A 29 10.95 -7.00 0.01
C ARG A 29 9.86 -7.96 -0.45
N ARG A 30 9.29 -7.74 -1.62
CA ARG A 30 8.25 -8.58 -2.20
C ARG A 30 7.00 -8.67 -1.32
N LEU A 31 6.77 -7.61 -0.56
CA LEU A 31 5.54 -7.49 0.20
C LEU A 31 4.39 -7.10 -0.72
N VAL A 32 4.70 -6.31 -1.73
CA VAL A 32 3.71 -5.90 -2.73
C VAL A 32 4.31 -6.12 -4.11
N ALA A 33 3.45 -6.25 -5.12
CA ALA A 33 3.91 -6.45 -6.49
C ALA A 33 4.20 -5.13 -7.19
N CYS A 34 3.48 -4.08 -6.81
CA CYS A 34 3.53 -2.82 -7.54
C CYS A 34 3.04 -1.71 -6.63
N VAL A 35 3.66 -0.53 -6.75
CA VAL A 35 3.18 0.67 -6.07
C VAL A 35 3.08 1.78 -7.09
N ASN A 36 1.91 2.39 -7.21
CA ASN A 36 1.76 3.63 -7.96
C ASN A 36 1.79 4.77 -6.96
N VAL A 37 2.38 5.89 -7.39
CA VAL A 37 2.53 7.05 -6.51
C VAL A 37 1.94 8.26 -7.23
N ILE A 38 1.00 8.96 -6.58
CA ILE A 38 0.43 10.17 -7.16
C ILE A 38 0.42 11.28 -6.12
N PRO A 39 0.61 12.53 -6.56
CA PRO A 39 0.50 13.66 -5.63
C PRO A 39 -0.96 13.94 -5.31
N VAL A 40 -1.21 14.25 -4.06
CA VAL A 40 -2.56 14.60 -3.59
C VAL A 40 -2.46 15.77 -2.64
N TYR A 41 -3.61 16.39 -2.37
CA TYR A 41 -3.76 17.33 -1.27
C TYR A 41 -4.69 16.67 -0.27
N SER A 42 -4.27 16.67 1.00
CA SER A 42 -5.05 16.04 2.07
C SER A 42 -5.63 17.12 2.97
N TYR A 43 -6.88 16.98 3.30
CA TYR A 43 -7.60 17.88 4.20
C TYR A 43 -8.17 17.04 5.31
N TYR A 44 -7.82 17.35 6.56
CA TYR A 44 -8.22 16.49 7.67
C TYR A 44 -8.18 17.27 8.97
N ARG A 45 -8.62 16.65 10.02
CA ARG A 45 -8.58 17.22 11.36
C ARG A 45 -7.63 16.41 12.23
N TRP A 46 -6.74 17.08 12.89
CA TRP A 46 -5.77 16.43 13.77
C TRP A 46 -5.61 17.29 15.02
N ASN A 47 -5.78 16.68 16.19
CA ASN A 47 -5.65 17.37 17.49
C ASN A 47 -6.53 18.61 17.54
N GLY A 48 -7.75 18.51 16.98
CA GLY A 48 -8.70 19.61 17.01
C GLY A 48 -8.45 20.70 15.98
N GLU A 49 -7.42 20.55 15.15
CA GLU A 49 -7.05 21.55 14.15
C GLU A 49 -7.39 21.08 12.76
N PHE A 50 -7.80 22.02 11.91
CA PHE A 50 -7.95 21.74 10.48
C PHE A 50 -6.58 21.77 9.82
N CYS A 51 -6.26 20.72 9.10
CA CYS A 51 -4.97 20.58 8.43
C CYS A 51 -5.19 20.44 6.94
N SER A 52 -4.25 21.01 6.17
CA SER A 52 -4.28 20.94 4.72
C SER A 52 -2.84 20.87 4.25
N GLU A 53 -2.47 19.80 3.55
CA GLU A 53 -1.07 19.69 3.12
C GLU A 53 -0.94 18.79 1.91
N PRO A 54 0.11 19.05 1.11
CA PRO A 54 0.41 18.15 0.00
C PRO A 54 1.03 16.86 0.53
N GLU A 55 0.66 15.77 -0.10
CA GLU A 55 1.22 14.47 0.23
C GLU A 55 1.30 13.66 -1.04
N HIS A 56 1.88 12.46 -0.94
CA HIS A 56 1.79 11.46 -1.99
C HIS A 56 0.86 10.35 -1.52
N LEU A 57 0.09 9.82 -2.47
CA LEU A 57 -0.75 8.65 -2.20
C LEU A 57 -0.08 7.45 -2.84
N LEU A 58 0.23 6.45 -2.03
CA LEU A 58 0.73 5.18 -2.51
C LEU A 58 -0.45 4.25 -2.74
N ILE A 59 -0.45 3.61 -3.91
CA ILE A 59 -1.48 2.65 -4.28
C ILE A 59 -0.74 1.34 -4.54
N ALA A 60 -0.75 0.46 -3.54
CA ALA A 60 0.04 -0.77 -3.58
C ALA A 60 -0.86 -1.97 -3.83
N LYS A 61 -0.39 -2.91 -4.65
CA LYS A 61 -1.15 -4.11 -4.97
C LYS A 61 -0.43 -5.30 -4.39
N THR A 62 -1.18 -6.14 -3.67
CA THR A 62 -0.62 -7.34 -3.10
C THR A 62 -1.73 -8.38 -2.91
N LYS A 63 -1.35 -9.59 -2.58
CA LYS A 63 -2.34 -10.60 -2.27
C LYS A 63 -2.79 -10.45 -0.83
N ARG A 64 -4.00 -10.91 -0.56
CA ARG A 64 -4.61 -10.70 0.75
C ARG A 64 -3.77 -11.24 1.89
N SER A 65 -3.12 -12.38 1.70
CA SER A 65 -2.33 -12.99 2.76
C SER A 65 -1.13 -12.15 3.16
N MET A 66 -0.74 -11.17 2.33
CA MET A 66 0.37 -10.28 2.66
C MET A 66 -0.08 -8.95 3.24
N ALA A 67 -1.40 -8.74 3.37
CA ALA A 67 -1.91 -7.42 3.77
C ALA A 67 -1.39 -7.00 5.14
N GLU A 68 -1.49 -7.88 6.12
CA GLU A 68 -1.09 -7.48 7.48
C GLU A 68 0.40 -7.25 7.60
N ALA A 69 1.21 -8.10 6.93
CA ALA A 69 2.65 -7.90 6.95
C ALA A 69 3.03 -6.59 6.27
N THR A 70 2.32 -6.24 5.18
CA THR A 70 2.58 -5.00 4.48
C THR A 70 2.21 -3.79 5.34
N ILE A 71 1.06 -3.85 6.00
CA ILE A 71 0.62 -2.77 6.87
C ILE A 71 1.65 -2.56 8.00
N ALA A 72 2.13 -3.65 8.59
CA ALA A 72 3.12 -3.56 9.66
C ALA A 72 4.43 -2.96 9.15
N ALA A 73 4.86 -3.34 7.95
CA ALA A 73 6.09 -2.80 7.38
C ALA A 73 5.94 -1.31 7.09
N ILE A 74 4.80 -0.90 6.53
CA ILE A 74 4.56 0.51 6.27
C ILE A 74 4.60 1.29 7.57
N LYS A 75 3.91 0.80 8.60
CA LYS A 75 3.87 1.49 9.88
C LYS A 75 5.28 1.68 10.44
N SER A 76 6.12 0.65 10.35
CA SER A 76 7.46 0.72 10.91
C SER A 76 8.37 1.69 10.17
N LEU A 77 8.08 1.94 8.88
CA LEU A 77 8.91 2.80 8.05
C LEU A 77 8.36 4.22 7.92
N HIS A 78 7.12 4.44 8.34
CA HIS A 78 6.44 5.71 8.15
C HIS A 78 6.80 6.69 9.25
N SER A 79 6.93 7.97 8.89
CA SER A 79 7.31 8.98 9.86
C SER A 79 6.15 9.47 10.72
N TYR A 80 4.91 9.24 10.27
CA TYR A 80 3.75 9.69 11.04
C TYR A 80 3.49 8.77 12.21
N GLU A 81 2.94 9.36 13.28
CA GLU A 81 2.51 8.57 14.43
C GLU A 81 1.33 7.70 14.10
N VAL A 82 0.36 8.25 13.35
CA VAL A 82 -0.84 7.52 12.96
C VAL A 82 -1.04 7.70 11.45
N PRO A 83 -0.36 6.88 10.65
CA PRO A 83 -0.49 7.00 9.19
C PRO A 83 -1.78 6.38 8.67
N GLU A 84 -2.25 6.91 7.55
CA GLU A 84 -3.35 6.27 6.84
C GLU A 84 -2.81 5.03 6.12
N ILE A 85 -3.27 3.86 6.50
CA ILE A 85 -2.93 2.62 5.83
C ILE A 85 -4.20 1.79 5.82
N ILE A 86 -4.83 1.68 4.64
CA ILE A 86 -6.07 0.92 4.54
C ILE A 86 -5.97 -0.04 3.36
N ALA A 87 -6.63 -1.18 3.48
CA ALA A 87 -6.66 -2.17 2.42
C ALA A 87 -8.09 -2.35 1.94
N VAL A 88 -8.28 -2.38 0.63
CA VAL A 88 -9.59 -2.64 0.05
C VAL A 88 -9.50 -3.86 -0.84
N PRO A 89 -10.57 -4.66 -0.90
CA PRO A 89 -10.54 -5.85 -1.73
C PRO A 89 -10.73 -5.52 -3.19
N VAL A 90 -10.06 -6.30 -4.06
CA VAL A 90 -10.28 -6.24 -5.49
C VAL A 90 -11.32 -7.28 -5.82
N ILE A 91 -12.47 -6.84 -6.30
CA ILE A 91 -13.59 -7.75 -6.54
C ILE A 91 -13.54 -8.38 -7.92
N ALA A 92 -12.80 -7.78 -8.86
CA ALA A 92 -12.68 -8.30 -10.22
C ALA A 92 -11.46 -7.66 -10.85
N GLY A 93 -10.84 -8.37 -11.78
CA GLY A 93 -9.68 -7.83 -12.48
C GLY A 93 -9.30 -8.74 -13.62
N TYR A 94 -8.32 -8.26 -14.41
CA TYR A 94 -7.80 -9.02 -15.54
C TYR A 94 -6.97 -10.18 -14.97
N ALA A 95 -7.40 -11.40 -15.25
CA ALA A 95 -6.81 -12.57 -14.60
C ALA A 95 -5.30 -12.67 -14.72
N PRO A 96 -4.68 -12.43 -15.90
CA PRO A 96 -3.22 -12.50 -15.95
C PRO A 96 -2.52 -11.48 -15.07
N TYR A 97 -3.11 -10.28 -14.91
CA TYR A 97 -2.52 -9.29 -14.02
C TYR A 97 -2.63 -9.72 -12.56
N LEU A 98 -3.77 -10.25 -12.18
CA LEU A 98 -3.95 -10.72 -10.80
C LEU A 98 -3.00 -11.86 -10.49
N ALA A 99 -2.78 -12.76 -11.46
CA ALA A 99 -1.81 -13.83 -11.29
C ALA A 99 -0.41 -13.30 -11.14
N TRP A 100 -0.08 -12.22 -11.87
CA TRP A 100 1.23 -11.60 -11.75
C TRP A 100 1.43 -10.99 -10.35
N VAL A 101 0.42 -10.33 -9.81
CA VAL A 101 0.50 -9.78 -8.46
C VAL A 101 0.77 -10.92 -7.47
N HIS A 102 0.07 -12.03 -7.63
CA HIS A 102 0.27 -13.16 -6.74
C HIS A 102 1.70 -13.71 -6.83
N ALA A 103 2.21 -13.84 -8.06
CA ALA A 103 3.52 -14.44 -8.29
C ALA A 103 4.67 -13.56 -7.78
N GLU A 104 4.49 -12.23 -7.83
CA GLU A 104 5.57 -11.33 -7.47
C GLU A 104 5.65 -11.04 -5.97
N THR A 105 4.67 -11.48 -5.20
CA THR A 105 4.71 -11.29 -3.76
C THR A 105 5.14 -12.58 -3.09
N LYS A 106 5.88 -12.44 -2.00
CA LYS A 106 6.44 -13.63 -1.35
C LYS A 106 5.34 -14.40 -0.63
N ASP A 107 5.64 -15.65 -0.36
CA ASP A 107 4.71 -16.44 0.40
C ASP A 107 4.70 -15.98 1.84
N GLU A 108 3.58 -16.20 2.47
CA GLU A 108 3.47 -15.89 3.87
C GLU A 108 4.48 -16.71 4.67
N VAL A 109 5.06 -16.09 5.67
CA VAL A 109 6.06 -16.77 6.48
C VAL A 109 5.42 -17.45 7.65
#